data_cd0bff81e071456a41258bff599228a3
#
_entry.id   cd0bff81e071456a41258bff599228a3
#
_cell.length_a   1.000
_cell.length_b   1.000
_cell.length_c   1.000
_cell.angle_alpha   90.00
_cell.angle_beta   90.00
_cell.angle_gamma   90.00
#
_symmetry.space_group_name_H-M   'P 1'
#
loop_
_entity.id
_entity.type
_entity.pdbx_description
1 polymer ?
#
loop_
_entity_poly.entity_id
_entity_poly.type
_entity_poly.pdbx_seq_one_letter_code
_entity_poly.pdbx_strand_id
1 'polypeptide(L)'
;NAVSPHLAAQIEGNPVEMKTVVDGFLRAAKQYDYLTMEGSGGIVCPIRYDGPKSGEVKIFLEDLIRELNLPSVIVADAGLGTINATVLTAEYMRNRNLEVKGIILNRCHIGSRMEEDNKKMVEELTKIPVIACVGEGSKELDTDAGFLAALYGRQSEKREEWK
;
A
#
# COMPACT_ATOMS: atom_id res chain seq x y z
N ASN A 1 -14.18 -10.29 12.82
CA ASN A 1 -13.95 -9.21 13.78
C ASN A 1 -13.11 -8.10 13.13
N ALA A 2 -13.52 -6.81 13.32
CA ALA A 2 -12.75 -5.65 12.86
C ALA A 2 -11.56 -5.39 13.79
N VAL A 3 -10.50 -6.19 13.63
CA VAL A 3 -9.25 -6.12 14.40
C VAL A 3 -8.06 -6.23 13.44
N SER A 4 -6.85 -6.00 13.94
CA SER A 4 -5.63 -6.18 13.14
C SER A 4 -5.47 -7.64 12.67
N PRO A 5 -4.83 -7.88 11.51
CA PRO A 5 -4.70 -9.23 10.94
C PRO A 5 -4.12 -10.26 11.89
N HIS A 6 -3.03 -9.92 12.59
CA HIS A 6 -2.39 -10.83 13.53
C HIS A 6 -3.32 -11.22 14.70
N LEU A 7 -4.12 -10.28 15.19
CA LEU A 7 -5.08 -10.58 16.26
C LEU A 7 -6.26 -11.42 15.75
N ALA A 8 -6.76 -11.14 14.55
CA ALA A 8 -7.78 -11.97 13.91
C ALA A 8 -7.28 -13.42 13.77
N ALA A 9 -6.07 -13.60 13.25
CA ALA A 9 -5.44 -14.90 13.10
C ALA A 9 -5.26 -15.65 14.42
N GLN A 10 -4.92 -14.95 15.50
CA GLN A 10 -4.82 -15.53 16.84
C GLN A 10 -6.19 -15.99 17.37
N ILE A 11 -7.23 -15.16 17.21
CA ILE A 11 -8.59 -15.48 17.63
C ILE A 11 -9.13 -16.70 16.88
N GLU A 12 -8.85 -16.81 15.59
CA GLU A 12 -9.34 -17.85 14.71
C GLU A 12 -8.45 -19.12 14.73
N GLY A 13 -7.27 -19.04 15.35
CA GLY A 13 -6.31 -20.15 15.38
C GLY A 13 -5.71 -20.49 14.00
N ASN A 14 -5.73 -19.52 13.06
CA ASN A 14 -5.29 -19.69 11.69
C ASN A 14 -4.27 -18.61 11.30
N PRO A 15 -2.99 -18.79 11.63
CA PRO A 15 -1.96 -17.79 11.33
C PRO A 15 -1.71 -17.67 9.84
N VAL A 16 -1.47 -16.44 9.40
CA VAL A 16 -1.13 -16.17 7.99
C VAL A 16 0.25 -16.71 7.67
N GLU A 17 0.35 -17.48 6.59
CA GLU A 17 1.62 -17.99 6.06
C GLU A 17 2.05 -17.18 4.84
N MET A 18 3.31 -16.71 4.81
CA MET A 18 3.88 -15.98 3.68
C MET A 18 3.67 -16.73 2.36
N LYS A 19 3.97 -18.03 2.37
CA LYS A 19 3.79 -18.89 1.19
C LYS A 19 2.36 -18.86 0.64
N THR A 20 1.36 -18.87 1.49
CA THR A 20 -0.05 -18.85 1.06
C THR A 20 -0.39 -17.56 0.33
N VAL A 21 0.12 -16.41 0.81
CA VAL A 21 -0.09 -15.11 0.18
C VAL A 21 0.63 -15.04 -1.16
N VAL A 22 1.90 -15.45 -1.19
CA VAL A 22 2.72 -15.46 -2.42
C VAL A 22 2.10 -16.37 -3.48
N ASP A 23 1.74 -17.61 -3.13
CA ASP A 23 1.10 -18.55 -4.07
C ASP A 23 -0.24 -17.99 -4.60
N GLY A 24 -1.00 -17.31 -3.75
CA GLY A 24 -2.24 -16.65 -4.13
C GLY A 24 -2.01 -15.52 -5.15
N PHE A 25 -1.05 -14.67 -4.86
CA PHE A 25 -0.65 -13.57 -5.75
C PHE A 25 -0.17 -14.11 -7.11
N LEU A 26 0.72 -15.09 -7.13
CA LEU A 26 1.28 -15.65 -8.35
C LEU A 26 0.21 -16.35 -9.20
N ARG A 27 -0.79 -17.01 -8.59
CA ARG A 27 -1.93 -17.56 -9.33
C ARG A 27 -2.76 -16.46 -9.99
N ALA A 28 -3.05 -15.37 -9.27
CA ALA A 28 -3.79 -14.25 -9.84
C ALA A 28 -2.99 -13.54 -10.95
N ALA A 29 -1.70 -13.36 -10.79
CA ALA A 29 -0.82 -12.73 -11.78
C ALA A 29 -0.73 -13.49 -13.11
N LYS A 30 -1.05 -14.79 -13.11
CA LYS A 30 -1.16 -15.59 -14.36
C LYS A 30 -2.46 -15.36 -15.11
N GLN A 31 -3.49 -14.84 -14.45
CA GLN A 31 -4.84 -14.71 -15.00
C GLN A 31 -5.18 -13.27 -15.41
N TYR A 32 -4.54 -12.26 -14.80
CA TYR A 32 -4.87 -10.85 -14.98
C TYR A 32 -3.67 -10.06 -15.48
N ASP A 33 -3.93 -9.09 -16.36
CA ASP A 33 -2.88 -8.19 -16.89
C ASP A 33 -2.49 -7.12 -15.85
N TYR A 34 -3.44 -6.72 -15.00
CA TYR A 34 -3.22 -5.79 -13.90
C TYR A 34 -3.70 -6.43 -12.60
N LEU A 35 -2.88 -6.33 -11.58
CA LEU A 35 -3.19 -6.88 -10.26
C LEU A 35 -2.83 -5.87 -9.19
N THR A 36 -3.81 -5.47 -8.39
CA THR A 36 -3.63 -4.63 -7.22
C THR A 36 -3.83 -5.48 -5.97
N MET A 37 -2.88 -5.42 -5.06
CA MET A 37 -3.00 -6.03 -3.74
C MET A 37 -3.23 -4.94 -2.71
N GLU A 38 -4.36 -5.01 -2.01
CA GLU A 38 -4.62 -4.11 -0.89
C GLU A 38 -3.90 -4.60 0.37
N GLY A 39 -3.17 -3.69 1.02
CA GLY A 39 -2.54 -3.94 2.31
C GLY A 39 -3.57 -3.90 3.44
N SER A 40 -3.40 -4.76 4.42
CA SER A 40 -4.26 -4.80 5.61
C SER A 40 -3.70 -3.89 6.70
N GLY A 41 -4.24 -2.70 6.83
CA GLY A 41 -3.76 -1.66 7.73
C GLY A 41 -2.61 -0.83 7.14
N GLY A 42 -1.80 -0.19 7.98
CA GLY A 42 -0.65 0.61 7.56
C GLY A 42 0.60 -0.24 7.31
N ILE A 43 1.65 0.39 6.75
CA ILE A 43 2.89 -0.30 6.34
C ILE A 43 3.59 -1.08 7.47
N VAL A 44 3.46 -0.62 8.71
CA VAL A 44 4.01 -1.28 9.90
C VAL A 44 3.03 -2.24 10.58
N CYS A 45 1.88 -2.53 9.94
CA CYS A 45 0.90 -3.42 10.51
C CYS A 45 1.40 -4.87 10.51
N PRO A 46 1.40 -5.56 11.65
CA PRO A 46 1.73 -6.98 11.69
C PRO A 46 0.60 -7.80 11.06
N ILE A 47 0.97 -8.61 10.07
CA ILE A 47 0.10 -9.61 9.45
C ILE A 47 0.11 -10.89 10.29
N ARG A 48 1.30 -11.28 10.78
CA ARG A 48 1.50 -12.35 11.74
C ARG A 48 2.51 -11.91 12.80
N TYR A 49 2.24 -12.25 14.06
CA TYR A 49 3.14 -11.95 15.16
C TYR A 49 2.98 -13.04 16.23
N ASP A 50 3.88 -14.03 16.22
CA ASP A 50 3.79 -15.18 17.12
C ASP A 50 4.37 -14.88 18.52
N GLY A 51 5.22 -13.83 18.62
CA GLY A 51 5.77 -13.36 19.88
C GLY A 51 7.06 -12.53 19.73
N PRO A 52 7.60 -12.03 20.86
CA PRO A 52 8.78 -11.14 20.85
C PRO A 52 10.12 -11.87 20.72
N LYS A 53 10.15 -13.20 20.92
CA LYS A 53 11.41 -13.96 20.95
C LYS A 53 12.04 -14.10 19.56
N SER A 54 13.34 -14.30 19.55
CA SER A 54 14.06 -14.66 18.33
C SER A 54 13.63 -16.05 17.87
N GLY A 55 13.35 -16.19 16.55
CA GLY A 55 12.88 -17.46 15.97
C GLY A 55 11.36 -17.61 15.90
N GLU A 56 10.58 -16.75 16.57
CA GLU A 56 9.14 -16.68 16.38
C GLU A 56 8.82 -15.96 15.07
N VAL A 57 7.78 -16.42 14.36
CA VAL A 57 7.43 -15.87 13.05
C VAL A 57 6.81 -14.49 13.20
N LYS A 58 7.34 -13.55 12.43
CA LYS A 58 6.83 -12.18 12.31
C LYS A 58 6.74 -11.84 10.85
N ILE A 59 5.56 -11.43 10.40
CA ILE A 59 5.31 -10.98 9.03
C ILE A 59 4.62 -9.64 9.11
N PHE A 60 5.24 -8.62 8.54
CA PHE A 60 4.67 -7.29 8.38
C PHE A 60 4.25 -7.07 6.93
N LEU A 61 3.45 -6.03 6.68
CA LEU A 61 3.05 -5.70 5.32
C LEU A 61 4.26 -5.43 4.42
N GLU A 62 5.29 -4.79 4.95
CA GLU A 62 6.54 -4.53 4.21
C GLU A 62 7.25 -5.81 3.73
N ASP A 63 7.15 -6.91 4.48
CA ASP A 63 7.76 -8.17 4.11
C ASP A 63 7.08 -8.78 2.88
N LEU A 64 5.76 -8.65 2.76
CA LEU A 64 4.99 -9.05 1.57
C LEU A 64 5.37 -8.21 0.36
N ILE A 65 5.48 -6.88 0.54
CA ILE A 65 5.88 -5.96 -0.55
C ILE A 65 7.27 -6.33 -1.07
N ARG A 66 8.20 -6.62 -0.16
CA ARG A 66 9.58 -6.99 -0.49
C ARG A 66 9.65 -8.35 -1.17
N GLU A 67 8.95 -9.37 -0.63
CA GLU A 67 8.93 -10.73 -1.18
C GLU A 67 8.38 -10.76 -2.60
N LEU A 68 7.35 -9.98 -2.88
CA LEU A 68 6.71 -9.88 -4.19
C LEU A 68 7.34 -8.80 -5.09
N ASN A 69 8.33 -8.05 -4.60
CA ASN A 69 8.96 -6.94 -5.29
C ASN A 69 7.94 -5.97 -5.93
N LEU A 70 6.95 -5.54 -5.15
CA LEU A 70 5.86 -4.71 -5.65
C LEU A 70 6.14 -3.21 -5.45
N PRO A 71 5.89 -2.37 -6.47
CA PRO A 71 5.76 -0.95 -6.25
C PRO A 71 4.47 -0.66 -5.46
N SER A 72 4.48 0.43 -4.71
CA SER A 72 3.37 0.79 -3.82
C SER A 72 2.77 2.13 -4.18
N VAL A 73 1.48 2.31 -3.83
CA VAL A 73 0.80 3.60 -3.79
C VAL A 73 0.31 3.80 -2.36
N ILE A 74 0.59 4.96 -1.78
CA ILE A 74 0.09 5.33 -0.45
C ILE A 74 -1.31 5.93 -0.62
N VAL A 75 -2.29 5.40 0.10
CA VAL A 75 -3.62 6.01 0.22
C VAL A 75 -3.70 6.68 1.59
N ALA A 76 -3.86 8.01 1.59
CA ALA A 76 -3.90 8.82 2.80
C ALA A 76 -5.20 9.62 2.87
N ASP A 77 -5.66 9.95 4.08
CA ASP A 77 -6.75 10.90 4.29
C ASP A 77 -6.34 12.29 3.82
N ALA A 78 -7.23 13.08 3.22
CA ALA A 78 -6.93 14.45 2.81
C ALA A 78 -6.94 15.45 3.97
N GLY A 79 -7.54 15.10 5.10
CA GLY A 79 -7.82 15.99 6.22
C GLY A 79 -6.64 16.29 7.12
N LEU A 80 -6.95 16.82 8.29
CA LEU A 80 -5.98 17.23 9.30
C LEU A 80 -5.12 16.05 9.78
N GLY A 81 -3.81 16.26 9.85
CA GLY A 81 -2.82 15.24 10.28
C GLY A 81 -2.21 14.44 9.13
N THR A 82 -2.73 14.59 7.90
CA THR A 82 -2.24 13.82 6.74
C THR A 82 -0.77 14.10 6.40
N ILE A 83 -0.32 15.34 6.51
CA ILE A 83 1.09 15.69 6.23
C ILE A 83 2.01 14.83 7.06
N ASN A 84 1.80 14.79 8.39
CA ASN A 84 2.64 14.00 9.28
C ASN A 84 2.56 12.50 8.97
N ALA A 85 1.36 11.95 8.86
CA ALA A 85 1.17 10.51 8.63
C ALA A 85 1.77 10.06 7.30
N THR A 86 1.53 10.82 6.23
CA THR A 86 2.00 10.49 4.88
C THR A 86 3.51 10.62 4.74
N VAL A 87 4.09 11.71 5.28
CA VAL A 87 5.54 11.91 5.25
C VAL A 87 6.27 10.83 6.04
N LEU A 88 5.80 10.50 7.25
CA LEU A 88 6.41 9.43 8.04
C LEU A 88 6.30 8.06 7.34
N THR A 89 5.16 7.77 6.70
CA THR A 89 4.99 6.53 5.94
C THR A 89 5.96 6.48 4.74
N ALA A 90 6.05 7.56 3.98
CA ALA A 90 6.94 7.65 2.82
C ALA A 90 8.41 7.50 3.22
N GLU A 91 8.84 8.19 4.29
CA GLU A 91 10.19 8.08 4.82
C GLU A 91 10.50 6.67 5.36
N TYR A 92 9.55 6.07 6.07
CA TYR A 92 9.67 4.70 6.53
C TYR A 92 9.92 3.74 5.35
N MET A 93 9.10 3.84 4.30
CA MET A 93 9.22 3.01 3.10
C MET A 93 10.54 3.26 2.36
N ARG A 94 10.93 4.53 2.19
CA ARG A 94 12.20 4.92 1.57
C ARG A 94 13.41 4.32 2.29
N ASN A 95 13.46 4.40 3.61
CA ASN A 95 14.53 3.84 4.43
C ASN A 95 14.62 2.30 4.38
N ARG A 96 13.59 1.66 3.84
CA ARG A 96 13.54 0.20 3.62
C ARG A 96 13.66 -0.21 2.16
N ASN A 97 13.99 0.74 1.29
CA ASN A 97 14.10 0.54 -0.15
C ASN A 97 12.81 -0.02 -0.78
N LEU A 98 11.64 0.40 -0.26
CA LEU A 98 10.34 0.08 -0.84
C LEU A 98 9.94 1.20 -1.78
N GLU A 99 9.66 0.86 -3.04
CA GLU A 99 9.29 1.83 -4.05
C GLU A 99 7.87 2.37 -3.82
N VAL A 100 7.72 3.70 -3.75
CA VAL A 100 6.42 4.39 -3.74
C VAL A 100 6.28 5.21 -5.01
N LYS A 101 5.32 4.85 -5.86
CA LYS A 101 5.10 5.51 -7.16
C LYS A 101 4.13 6.67 -7.12
N GLY A 102 3.33 6.77 -6.06
CA GLY A 102 2.35 7.85 -5.93
C GLY A 102 1.61 7.84 -4.61
N ILE A 103 0.88 8.91 -4.39
CA ILE A 103 0.01 9.10 -3.23
C ILE A 103 -1.40 9.40 -3.76
N ILE A 104 -2.42 8.78 -3.18
CA ILE A 104 -3.83 9.12 -3.37
C ILE A 104 -4.33 9.77 -2.10
N LEU A 105 -4.87 10.98 -2.21
CA LEU A 105 -5.59 11.62 -1.10
C LEU A 105 -7.07 11.24 -1.19
N ASN A 106 -7.59 10.64 -0.13
CA ASN A 106 -8.96 10.17 -0.04
C ASN A 106 -9.80 11.09 0.85
N ARG A 107 -11.11 11.09 0.66
CA ARG A 107 -12.07 11.96 1.36
C ARG A 107 -11.80 13.45 1.15
N CYS A 108 -11.43 13.81 -0.07
CA CYS A 108 -11.20 15.19 -0.45
C CYS A 108 -12.54 15.96 -0.57
N HIS A 109 -12.51 17.24 -0.19
CA HIS A 109 -13.61 18.18 -0.35
C HIS A 109 -13.24 19.29 -1.34
N ILE A 110 -14.02 19.45 -2.39
CA ILE A 110 -13.78 20.46 -3.42
C ILE A 110 -13.74 21.86 -2.79
N GLY A 111 -12.68 22.64 -3.08
CA GLY A 111 -12.49 24.00 -2.58
C GLY A 111 -12.00 24.09 -1.13
N SER A 112 -11.61 22.98 -0.53
CA SER A 112 -10.98 22.97 0.79
C SER A 112 -9.55 23.49 0.73
N ARG A 113 -9.34 24.75 1.14
CA ARG A 113 -8.00 25.37 1.18
C ARG A 113 -7.00 24.58 2.01
N MET A 114 -7.45 23.96 3.11
CA MET A 114 -6.60 23.13 3.97
C MET A 114 -6.11 21.89 3.21
N GLU A 115 -6.98 21.23 2.46
CA GLU A 115 -6.62 20.00 1.74
C GLU A 115 -5.75 20.28 0.51
N GLU A 116 -5.97 21.42 -0.14
CA GLU A 116 -5.10 21.92 -1.21
C GLU A 116 -3.68 22.19 -0.70
N ASP A 117 -3.56 22.81 0.48
CA ASP A 117 -2.27 23.03 1.15
C ASP A 117 -1.65 21.71 1.59
N ASN A 118 -2.43 20.81 2.20
CA ASN A 118 -1.97 19.48 2.57
C ASN A 118 -1.38 18.71 1.38
N LYS A 119 -2.07 18.73 0.22
CA LYS A 119 -1.58 18.12 -1.01
C LYS A 119 -0.21 18.66 -1.39
N LYS A 120 -0.10 19.99 -1.47
CA LYS A 120 1.16 20.66 -1.82
C LYS A 120 2.29 20.30 -0.86
N MET A 121 2.02 20.34 0.45
CA MET A 121 3.03 20.02 1.48
C MET A 121 3.47 18.56 1.42
N VAL A 122 2.54 17.63 1.19
CA VAL A 122 2.85 16.20 1.03
C VAL A 122 3.77 15.99 -0.17
N GLU A 123 3.45 16.55 -1.34
CA GLU A 123 4.29 16.45 -2.53
C GLU A 123 5.68 17.08 -2.33
N GLU A 124 5.72 18.26 -1.69
CA GLU A 124 6.98 18.97 -1.47
C GLU A 124 7.90 18.23 -0.49
N LEU A 125 7.36 17.67 0.57
CA LEU A 125 8.16 17.00 1.60
C LEU A 125 8.56 15.58 1.19
N THR A 126 7.67 14.84 0.55
CA THR A 126 7.95 13.45 0.15
C THR A 126 8.68 13.34 -1.19
N LYS A 127 8.55 14.31 -2.08
CA LYS A 127 8.94 14.27 -3.50
C LYS A 127 8.23 13.17 -4.28
N ILE A 128 7.08 12.71 -3.78
CA ILE A 128 6.21 11.72 -4.43
C ILE A 128 4.96 12.45 -4.92
N PRO A 129 4.53 12.25 -6.17
CA PRO A 129 3.36 12.93 -6.71
C PRO A 129 2.06 12.46 -6.06
N VAL A 130 1.13 13.38 -5.79
CA VAL A 130 -0.26 13.06 -5.51
C VAL A 130 -0.97 12.81 -6.83
N ILE A 131 -1.23 11.55 -7.12
CA ILE A 131 -1.74 11.06 -8.41
C ILE A 131 -3.25 11.16 -8.55
N ALA A 132 -3.97 11.24 -7.44
CA ALA A 132 -5.42 11.49 -7.42
C ALA A 132 -5.86 12.09 -6.10
N CYS A 133 -6.94 12.88 -6.16
CA CYS A 133 -7.73 13.33 -5.01
C CYS A 133 -9.14 12.76 -5.17
N VAL A 134 -9.57 11.94 -4.22
CA VAL A 134 -10.83 11.20 -4.31
C VAL A 134 -11.81 11.75 -3.28
N GLY A 135 -12.96 12.20 -3.74
CA GLY A 135 -14.06 12.67 -2.89
C GLY A 135 -14.77 11.53 -2.16
N GLU A 136 -15.47 11.85 -1.09
CA GLU A 136 -16.26 10.86 -0.37
C GLU A 136 -17.33 10.23 -1.27
N GLY A 137 -17.41 8.91 -1.27
CA GLY A 137 -18.37 8.15 -2.09
C GLY A 137 -18.06 8.11 -3.59
N SER A 138 -16.94 8.69 -4.05
CA SER A 138 -16.50 8.55 -5.45
C SER A 138 -16.21 7.09 -5.77
N LYS A 139 -16.61 6.67 -6.97
CA LYS A 139 -16.35 5.31 -7.51
C LYS A 139 -15.28 5.31 -8.61
N GLU A 140 -14.80 6.48 -8.98
CA GLU A 140 -13.86 6.68 -10.08
C GLU A 140 -12.66 7.50 -9.61
N LEU A 141 -11.50 7.24 -10.20
CA LEU A 141 -10.32 8.07 -10.05
C LEU A 141 -10.30 9.05 -11.23
N ASP A 142 -10.24 10.35 -10.93
CA ASP A 142 -10.00 11.38 -11.95
C ASP A 142 -8.50 11.42 -12.28
N THR A 143 -8.08 10.47 -13.10
CA THR A 143 -6.69 10.36 -13.55
C THR A 143 -6.61 9.63 -14.89
N ASP A 144 -5.54 9.86 -15.63
CA ASP A 144 -5.31 9.24 -16.95
C ASP A 144 -5.07 7.73 -16.83
N ALA A 145 -5.77 6.93 -17.64
CA ALA A 145 -5.67 5.48 -17.63
C ALA A 145 -4.27 4.98 -18.04
N GLY A 146 -3.58 5.67 -18.95
CA GLY A 146 -2.22 5.33 -19.35
C GLY A 146 -1.23 5.56 -18.21
N PHE A 147 -1.44 6.63 -17.44
CA PHE A 147 -0.66 6.91 -16.24
C PHE A 147 -0.88 5.82 -15.18
N LEU A 148 -2.14 5.43 -14.92
CA LEU A 148 -2.43 4.33 -13.99
C LEU A 148 -1.76 3.03 -14.44
N ALA A 149 -1.86 2.68 -15.72
CA ALA A 149 -1.21 1.48 -16.26
C ALA A 149 0.30 1.50 -16.04
N ALA A 150 0.95 2.67 -16.16
CA ALA A 150 2.39 2.83 -15.92
C ALA A 150 2.81 2.58 -14.46
N LEU A 151 1.90 2.71 -13.48
CA LEU A 151 2.19 2.39 -12.08
C LEU A 151 2.49 0.91 -11.86
N TYR A 152 1.88 0.03 -12.66
CA TYR A 152 2.07 -1.43 -12.54
C TYR A 152 3.42 -1.91 -13.08
N GLY A 153 4.16 -1.07 -13.80
CA GLY A 153 5.40 -1.45 -14.47
C GLY A 153 5.17 -2.37 -15.68
N ARG A 154 6.22 -2.79 -16.34
CA ARG A 154 6.11 -3.75 -17.45
C ARG A 154 5.95 -5.16 -16.89
N GLN A 155 4.72 -5.62 -16.77
CA GLN A 155 4.42 -6.98 -16.28
C GLN A 155 5.00 -8.08 -17.18
N SER A 156 5.24 -7.81 -18.47
CA SER A 156 5.89 -8.75 -19.37
C SER A 156 7.31 -9.15 -18.93
N GLU A 157 8.07 -8.24 -18.35
CA GLU A 157 9.42 -8.50 -17.83
C GLU A 157 9.36 -9.26 -16.50
N LYS A 158 8.39 -8.95 -15.63
CA LYS A 158 8.21 -9.63 -14.34
C LYS A 158 7.63 -11.04 -14.44
N ARG A 159 6.82 -11.35 -15.49
CA ARG A 159 6.28 -12.70 -15.73
C ARG A 159 7.37 -13.76 -15.99
N GLU A 160 8.53 -13.35 -16.48
CA GLU A 160 9.66 -14.27 -16.69
C GLU A 160 10.41 -14.56 -15.39
N GLU A 161 10.47 -13.61 -14.46
CA GLU A 161 11.08 -13.79 -13.15
C GLU A 161 10.25 -14.68 -12.20
N TRP A 162 8.94 -14.80 -12.45
CA TRP A 162 8.01 -15.58 -11.61
C TRP A 162 7.72 -17.00 -12.17
N LYS A 163 8.45 -17.42 -13.23
CA LYS A 163 8.40 -18.79 -13.76
C LYS A 163 9.46 -19.69 -13.11
#